data_04e8e55f1e39a474d1d35fef0e3856ff
#
_entry.id   04e8e55f1e39a474d1d35fef0e3856ff
#
_cell.length_a   1.000
_cell.length_b   1.000
_cell.length_c   1.000
_cell.angle_alpha   90.00
_cell.angle_beta   90.00
_cell.angle_gamma   90.00
#
_symmetry.space_group_name_H-M   'P 1'
#
loop_
_entity.id
_entity.type
_entity.pdbx_description
1 polymer ?
#
loop_
_entity_poly.entity_id
_entity_poly.type
_entity_poly.pdbx_seq_one_letter_code
_entity_poly.pdbx_strand_id
1 'polypeptide(L)'
;MLYKNQTFEDQRVELSGSRFHGCTFRNCDLIYRGEPSPTFSDNEFIDCKFVFRDSAIRTLYFLSNIYHAGKGGEDIIEQTFDDIRNSAIHGSEAETITPPTPQHTLHG
;
A
#
# COMPACT_ATOMS: atom_id res chain seq x y z
N MET A 1 -19.56 -1.24 -3.28
CA MET A 1 -20.32 0.02 -3.43
C MET A 1 -19.53 0.99 -4.28
N LEU A 2 -20.18 1.72 -5.16
CA LEU A 2 -19.51 2.72 -5.98
C LEU A 2 -19.87 4.13 -5.49
N TYR A 3 -18.84 4.92 -5.21
CA TYR A 3 -18.99 6.32 -4.82
C TYR A 3 -18.36 7.20 -5.90
N LYS A 4 -19.11 8.15 -6.41
CA LYS A 4 -18.63 9.08 -7.45
C LYS A 4 -18.81 10.52 -7.00
N ASN A 5 -17.74 11.28 -7.09
CA ASN A 5 -17.75 12.73 -6.87
C ASN A 5 -18.37 13.14 -5.53
N GLN A 6 -18.10 12.33 -4.49
CA GLN A 6 -18.62 12.61 -3.16
C GLN A 6 -17.51 13.17 -2.26
N THR A 7 -17.93 13.92 -1.26
CA THR A 7 -17.02 14.42 -0.24
C THR A 7 -17.35 13.73 1.08
N PHE A 8 -16.32 13.14 1.67
CA PHE A 8 -16.40 12.55 3.01
C PHE A 8 -15.62 13.46 3.95
N GLU A 9 -16.22 13.86 5.05
CA GLU A 9 -15.59 14.83 5.95
C GLU A 9 -15.82 14.45 7.39
N ASP A 10 -14.74 14.49 8.18
CA ASP A 10 -14.78 14.27 9.63
C ASP A 10 -15.43 12.94 10.04
N GLN A 11 -15.09 11.85 9.32
CA GLN A 11 -15.74 10.57 9.61
C GLN A 11 -14.79 9.40 9.38
N ARG A 12 -15.22 8.24 9.87
CA ARG A 12 -14.58 6.98 9.57
C ARG A 12 -15.20 6.43 8.29
N VAL A 13 -14.36 5.93 7.40
CA VAL A 13 -14.83 5.35 6.15
C VAL A 13 -14.25 3.94 6.04
N GLU A 14 -15.13 2.95 5.91
CA GLU A 14 -14.72 1.58 5.63
C GLU A 14 -14.46 1.47 4.14
N LEU A 15 -13.24 1.12 3.78
CA LEU A 15 -12.82 1.12 2.38
C LEU A 15 -13.10 -0.19 1.67
N SER A 16 -13.17 -1.29 2.43
CA SER A 16 -13.22 -2.63 1.85
C SER A 16 -14.35 -2.81 0.85
N GLY A 17 -13.99 -3.34 -0.32
CA GLY A 17 -14.97 -3.68 -1.34
C GLY A 17 -15.61 -2.51 -2.06
N SER A 18 -15.21 -1.28 -1.77
CA SER A 18 -15.80 -0.10 -2.40
C SER A 18 -14.91 0.46 -3.49
N ARG A 19 -15.55 1.18 -4.41
CA ARG A 19 -14.87 1.86 -5.50
C ARG A 19 -15.14 3.35 -5.34
N PHE A 20 -14.08 4.14 -5.36
CA PHE A 20 -14.18 5.59 -5.16
C PHE A 20 -13.62 6.29 -6.39
N HIS A 21 -14.43 7.10 -7.03
CA HIS A 21 -14.04 7.85 -8.21
C HIS A 21 -14.35 9.33 -8.02
N GLY A 22 -13.34 10.17 -8.13
CA GLY A 22 -13.51 11.61 -8.03
C GLY A 22 -13.95 12.09 -6.65
N CYS A 23 -13.64 11.32 -5.61
CA CYS A 23 -14.07 11.64 -4.26
C CYS A 23 -13.02 12.46 -3.52
N THR A 24 -13.47 13.25 -2.56
CA THR A 24 -12.59 13.99 -1.66
C THR A 24 -12.79 13.45 -0.24
N PHE A 25 -11.70 13.11 0.41
CA PHE A 25 -11.70 12.66 1.79
C PHE A 25 -10.97 13.71 2.62
N ARG A 26 -11.66 14.31 3.58
CA ARG A 26 -11.09 15.36 4.41
C ARG A 26 -11.25 15.02 5.88
N ASN A 27 -10.13 14.97 6.58
CA ASN A 27 -10.09 14.67 8.01
C ASN A 27 -10.85 13.38 8.34
N CYS A 28 -10.56 12.34 7.58
CA CYS A 28 -11.20 11.03 7.73
C CYS A 28 -10.22 9.99 8.23
N ASP A 29 -10.75 9.00 8.95
CA ASP A 29 -10.04 7.76 9.23
C ASP A 29 -10.47 6.75 8.18
N LEU A 30 -9.54 6.35 7.31
CA LEU A 30 -9.83 5.46 6.21
C LEU A 30 -9.37 4.05 6.60
N ILE A 31 -10.32 3.14 6.72
CA ILE A 31 -10.07 1.83 7.33
C ILE A 31 -9.99 0.75 6.26
N TYR A 32 -8.85 0.08 6.19
CA TYR A 32 -8.64 -1.04 5.31
C TYR A 32 -8.39 -2.29 6.13
N ARG A 33 -9.15 -3.34 5.84
CA ARG A 33 -9.10 -4.58 6.63
C ARG A 33 -8.44 -5.75 5.89
N GLY A 34 -7.97 -5.52 4.68
CA GLY A 34 -7.23 -6.53 3.94
C GLY A 34 -7.97 -7.13 2.77
N GLU A 35 -9.29 -7.20 2.84
CA GLU A 35 -10.11 -7.68 1.72
C GLU A 35 -11.59 -7.38 1.96
N PRO A 36 -12.40 -7.23 0.90
CA PRO A 36 -11.93 -7.09 -0.48
C PRO A 36 -11.22 -5.75 -0.69
N SER A 37 -10.31 -5.72 -1.65
CA SER A 37 -9.56 -4.49 -1.93
C SER A 37 -10.45 -3.39 -2.46
N PRO A 38 -10.28 -2.17 -1.97
CA PRO A 38 -10.95 -1.01 -2.57
C PRO A 38 -10.20 -0.56 -3.82
N THR A 39 -10.87 0.22 -4.66
CA THR A 39 -10.21 0.87 -5.79
C THR A 39 -10.43 2.36 -5.74
N PHE A 40 -9.44 3.12 -6.18
CA PHE A 40 -9.45 4.57 -6.15
C PHE A 40 -9.03 5.12 -7.50
N SER A 41 -9.77 6.11 -8.02
CA SER A 41 -9.35 6.85 -9.19
C SER A 41 -9.74 8.32 -9.04
N ASP A 42 -8.76 9.19 -9.27
CA ASP A 42 -8.95 10.65 -9.23
C ASP A 42 -9.51 11.16 -7.90
N ASN A 43 -9.02 10.60 -6.80
CA ASN A 43 -9.46 11.05 -5.47
C ASN A 43 -8.45 11.99 -4.85
N GLU A 44 -8.89 12.71 -3.83
CA GLU A 44 -8.05 13.61 -3.07
C GLU A 44 -8.14 13.24 -1.59
N PHE A 45 -7.00 13.16 -0.93
CA PHE A 45 -6.91 12.82 0.49
C PHE A 45 -6.29 13.99 1.25
N ILE A 46 -7.06 14.59 2.14
CA ILE A 46 -6.64 15.79 2.87
C ILE A 46 -6.74 15.51 4.37
N ASP A 47 -5.61 15.58 5.06
CA ASP A 47 -5.53 15.37 6.51
C ASP A 47 -6.18 14.07 6.96
N CYS A 48 -5.94 12.99 6.21
CA CYS A 48 -6.53 11.69 6.50
C CYS A 48 -5.53 10.74 7.13
N LYS A 49 -6.06 9.76 7.88
CA LYS A 49 -5.28 8.64 8.39
C LYS A 49 -5.73 7.37 7.71
N PHE A 50 -4.79 6.55 7.27
CA PHE A 50 -5.08 5.21 6.79
C PHE A 50 -4.87 4.26 7.95
N VAL A 51 -5.91 3.51 8.29
CA VAL A 51 -5.90 2.60 9.42
C VAL A 51 -5.95 1.17 8.88
N PHE A 52 -4.90 0.41 9.15
CA PHE A 52 -4.78 -0.97 8.70
C PHE A 52 -5.19 -1.89 9.82
N ARG A 53 -6.21 -2.71 9.60
CA ARG A 53 -6.75 -3.62 10.62
C ARG A 53 -6.87 -5.03 10.06
N ASP A 54 -7.12 -5.98 10.97
CA ASP A 54 -7.36 -7.38 10.62
C ASP A 54 -6.22 -7.93 9.75
N SER A 55 -6.49 -8.50 8.58
CA SER A 55 -5.42 -9.07 7.76
C SER A 55 -4.52 -8.00 7.14
N ALA A 56 -5.00 -6.77 7.01
CA ALA A 56 -4.19 -5.69 6.43
C ALA A 56 -2.97 -5.35 7.28
N ILE A 57 -3.12 -5.34 8.61
CA ILE A 57 -1.98 -5.01 9.48
C ILE A 57 -0.92 -6.11 9.47
N ARG A 58 -1.33 -7.35 9.20
CA ARG A 58 -0.37 -8.47 9.17
C ARG A 58 0.66 -8.29 8.07
N THR A 59 0.27 -7.75 6.93
CA THR A 59 1.22 -7.46 5.86
C THR A 59 2.24 -6.42 6.30
N LEU A 60 1.80 -5.38 7.02
CA LEU A 60 2.72 -4.37 7.52
C LEU A 60 3.69 -4.94 8.55
N TYR A 61 3.21 -5.82 9.44
CA TYR A 61 4.10 -6.50 10.38
C TYR A 61 5.14 -7.34 9.65
N PHE A 62 4.70 -8.06 8.61
CA PHE A 62 5.62 -8.87 7.83
C PHE A 62 6.70 -8.00 7.19
N LEU A 63 6.29 -6.91 6.54
CA LEU A 63 7.23 -6.00 5.89
C LEU A 63 8.19 -5.37 6.90
N SER A 64 7.69 -4.99 8.06
CA SER A 64 8.52 -4.44 9.12
C SER A 64 9.55 -5.47 9.60
N ASN A 65 9.12 -6.71 9.78
CA ASN A 65 10.03 -7.78 10.19
C ASN A 65 11.11 -8.03 9.15
N ILE A 66 10.75 -8.00 7.86
CA ILE A 66 11.71 -8.18 6.79
C ILE A 66 12.73 -7.04 6.76
N TYR A 67 12.27 -5.82 6.96
CA TYR A 67 13.17 -4.66 6.97
C TYR A 67 14.28 -4.82 8.00
N HIS A 68 13.95 -5.38 9.16
CA HIS A 68 14.89 -5.54 10.27
C HIS A 68 15.50 -6.94 10.35
N ALA A 69 15.22 -7.82 9.39
CA ALA A 69 15.60 -9.23 9.49
C ALA A 69 17.07 -9.49 9.21
N GLY A 70 17.75 -8.56 8.56
CA GLY A 70 19.14 -8.76 8.24
C GLY A 70 19.47 -8.28 6.83
N LYS A 71 20.54 -8.83 6.31
CA LYS A 71 21.08 -8.41 5.02
C LYS A 71 20.07 -8.66 3.90
N GLY A 72 19.83 -7.66 3.09
CA GLY A 72 18.89 -7.75 1.99
C GLY A 72 17.46 -7.38 2.34
N GLY A 73 17.11 -7.29 3.63
CA GLY A 73 15.75 -6.96 4.04
C GLY A 73 15.33 -5.56 3.61
N GLU A 74 16.20 -4.58 3.82
CA GLU A 74 15.91 -3.21 3.39
C GLU A 74 15.71 -3.14 1.88
N ASP A 75 16.52 -3.90 1.13
CA ASP A 75 16.44 -3.90 -0.33
C ASP A 75 15.09 -4.42 -0.82
N ILE A 76 14.54 -5.42 -0.14
CA ILE A 76 13.23 -5.96 -0.48
C ILE A 76 12.16 -4.88 -0.30
N ILE A 77 12.21 -4.12 0.79
CA ILE A 77 11.24 -3.07 1.03
C ILE A 77 11.36 -1.97 -0.01
N GLU A 78 12.60 -1.53 -0.31
CA GLU A 78 12.80 -0.51 -1.32
C GLU A 78 12.30 -0.97 -2.69
N GLN A 79 12.59 -2.21 -3.04
CA GLN A 79 12.13 -2.76 -4.31
C GLN A 79 10.61 -2.84 -4.38
N THR A 80 9.97 -3.20 -3.26
CA THR A 80 8.51 -3.25 -3.20
C THR A 80 7.90 -1.87 -3.49
N PHE A 81 8.45 -0.82 -2.89
CA PHE A 81 7.96 0.53 -3.15
C PHE A 81 8.23 0.96 -4.59
N ASP A 82 9.37 0.58 -5.15
CA ASP A 82 9.64 0.88 -6.56
C ASP A 82 8.64 0.17 -7.47
N ASP A 83 8.30 -1.08 -7.16
CA ASP A 83 7.31 -1.82 -7.93
C ASP A 83 5.94 -1.13 -7.87
N ILE A 84 5.59 -0.58 -6.71
CA ILE A 84 4.35 0.20 -6.57
C ILE A 84 4.41 1.45 -7.43
N ARG A 85 5.51 2.20 -7.36
CA ARG A 85 5.68 3.44 -8.13
C ARG A 85 5.61 3.21 -9.64
N ASN A 86 6.12 2.07 -10.08
CA ASN A 86 6.20 1.74 -11.51
C ASN A 86 5.02 0.91 -12.00
N SER A 87 3.97 0.78 -11.20
CA SER A 87 2.77 0.03 -11.55
C SER A 87 3.07 -1.42 -11.93
N ALA A 88 4.07 -2.01 -11.28
CA ALA A 88 4.49 -3.38 -11.58
C ALA A 88 3.70 -4.42 -10.79
N ILE A 89 2.83 -4.00 -9.87
CA ILE A 89 2.03 -4.92 -9.06
C ILE A 89 0.65 -5.04 -9.67
N HIS A 90 0.30 -6.24 -10.12
CA HIS A 90 -0.98 -6.50 -10.75
C HIS A 90 -1.29 -8.00 -10.70
N GLY A 91 -2.53 -8.35 -11.00
CA GLY A 91 -2.95 -9.73 -11.01
C GLY A 91 -3.24 -10.26 -9.61
N SER A 92 -3.18 -11.57 -9.46
CA SER A 92 -3.48 -12.24 -8.19
C SER A 92 -2.25 -12.61 -7.38
N GLU A 93 -1.08 -12.33 -7.92
CA GLU A 93 0.19 -12.67 -7.29
C GLU A 93 1.20 -11.58 -7.60
N ALA A 94 1.96 -11.18 -6.60
CA ALA A 94 3.02 -10.19 -6.79
C ALA A 94 4.30 -10.71 -6.18
N GLU A 95 5.42 -10.42 -6.84
CA GLU A 95 6.74 -10.83 -6.38
C GLU A 95 7.63 -9.63 -6.21
N THR A 96 8.40 -9.64 -5.14
CA THR A 96 9.47 -8.68 -4.95
C THR A 96 10.77 -9.46 -4.85
N ILE A 97 11.72 -9.13 -5.71
CA ILE A 97 12.98 -9.86 -5.81
C ILE A 97 14.08 -9.00 -5.25
N THR A 98 14.91 -9.61 -4.40
CA THR A 98 16.09 -8.92 -3.89
C THR A 98 16.99 -8.55 -5.05
N PRO A 99 17.41 -7.29 -5.17
CA PRO A 99 18.33 -6.91 -6.24
C PRO A 99 19.62 -7.75 -6.19
N PRO A 100 20.21 -8.06 -7.35
CA PRO A 100 21.46 -8.81 -7.35
C PRO A 100 22.55 -8.07 -6.58
N THR A 101 23.34 -8.82 -5.84
CA THR A 101 24.51 -8.25 -5.19
C THR A 101 25.48 -7.79 -6.27
N PRO A 102 25.96 -6.54 -6.22
CA PRO A 102 26.91 -6.08 -7.21
C PRO A 102 28.16 -6.94 -7.21
N GLN A 103 28.64 -7.28 -8.38
CA GLN A 103 29.91 -7.99 -8.54
C GLN A 103 31.03 -6.97 -8.47
N HIS A 104 31.85 -7.09 -7.54
CA HIS A 104 32.88 -6.09 -7.31
C HIS A 104 34.20 -6.53 -7.80
N THR A 105 33.34 -6.34 -7.90
CA THR A 105 33.81 -6.45 -7.94
C THR A 105 34.70 -6.34 -7.93
N LEU A 106 34.70 -6.42 -8.04
CA LEU A 106 35.24 -6.35 -8.01
C LEU A 106 35.90 -5.77 -7.64
N HIS A 107 36.05 -5.37 -7.49
CA HIS A 107 36.45 -4.92 -7.18
C HIS A 107 36.57 -4.81 -6.44
N GLY A 108 36.30 -4.82 -6.32
CA GLY A 108 36.38 -4.83 -5.76
C GLY A 108 36.17 -4.79 -5.58
#